data_ebdccbcca28e2ea5b2ed312676ffc248
#
_entry.id   ebdccbcca28e2ea5b2ed312676ffc248
#
_cell.length_a   1.000
_cell.length_b   1.000
_cell.length_c   1.000
_cell.angle_alpha   90.00
_cell.angle_beta   90.00
_cell.angle_gamma   90.00
#
_symmetry.space_group_name_H-M   'P 1'
#
loop_
_entity.id
_entity.type
_entity.pdbx_description
1 polymer ?
#
loop_
_entity_poly.entity_id
_entity_poly.type
_entity_poly.pdbx_seq_one_letter_code
_entity_poly.pdbx_strand_id
1 'polypeptide(L)'
;TTVAGVANTWGYGAMTNSYNDIHNSKAIFVIGGNPAEAHPVSLMHLMKAKEQNNAPLIVCDPRFTRTAAHADEYVRFRPGSDVALIWGLMWHIFENKWEDKEFIRQRVYGMDDVRAEVKKWGPEETERVTGVPGSQLKRVAKIMANNRPGTFIWCMGGTQHTNGNNNTRAYCAFQLALGLSLIHI
;
A
#
# COMPACT_ATOMS: atom_id res chain seq x y z
N THR A 1 17.65 3.41 1.75
CA THR A 1 16.57 2.61 2.36
C THR A 1 15.53 2.19 1.31
N THR A 2 14.83 3.14 0.68
CA THR A 2 13.82 2.85 -0.36
C THR A 2 14.40 2.05 -1.51
N VAL A 3 15.48 2.53 -2.12
CA VAL A 3 16.15 1.84 -3.26
C VAL A 3 16.54 0.41 -2.88
N ALA A 4 17.14 0.21 -1.70
CA ALA A 4 17.54 -1.12 -1.26
C ALA A 4 16.33 -2.05 -1.04
N GLY A 5 15.24 -1.56 -0.44
CA GLY A 5 14.02 -2.35 -0.24
C GLY A 5 13.35 -2.74 -1.55
N VAL A 6 13.21 -1.80 -2.47
CA VAL A 6 12.61 -2.03 -3.79
C VAL A 6 13.49 -2.95 -4.63
N ALA A 7 14.80 -2.68 -4.72
CA ALA A 7 15.73 -3.49 -5.51
C ALA A 7 15.82 -4.94 -5.02
N ASN A 8 15.79 -5.16 -3.70
CA ASN A 8 15.79 -6.50 -3.13
C ASN A 8 14.47 -7.27 -3.36
N THR A 9 13.40 -6.58 -3.72
CA THR A 9 12.09 -7.23 -3.94
C THR A 9 11.76 -7.32 -5.44
N TRP A 10 12.03 -6.26 -6.19
CA TRP A 10 11.67 -6.16 -7.61
C TRP A 10 12.87 -6.18 -8.57
N GLY A 11 14.09 -6.15 -8.03
CA GLY A 11 15.32 -6.17 -8.83
C GLY A 11 15.80 -4.79 -9.31
N TYR A 12 14.97 -3.75 -9.24
CA TYR A 12 15.32 -2.39 -9.66
C TYR A 12 14.71 -1.35 -8.71
N GLY A 13 15.51 -0.41 -8.26
CA GLY A 13 15.14 0.53 -7.21
C GLY A 13 14.85 1.94 -7.72
N ALA A 14 13.85 2.11 -8.58
CA ALA A 14 13.42 3.41 -9.07
C ALA A 14 11.91 3.48 -9.26
N MET A 15 11.37 4.69 -9.28
CA MET A 15 10.01 4.96 -9.72
C MET A 15 9.97 4.86 -11.25
N THR A 16 9.15 3.96 -11.78
CA THR A 16 9.02 3.71 -13.22
C THR A 16 7.78 4.33 -13.84
N ASN A 17 6.80 4.70 -13.01
CA ASN A 17 5.55 5.32 -13.43
C ASN A 17 5.67 6.85 -13.50
N SER A 18 4.95 7.46 -14.42
CA SER A 18 4.73 8.90 -14.43
C SER A 18 3.55 9.29 -13.54
N TYR A 19 3.43 10.57 -13.19
CA TYR A 19 2.24 11.05 -12.48
C TYR A 19 0.96 10.90 -13.31
N ASN A 20 1.07 10.92 -14.64
CA ASN A 20 -0.08 10.71 -15.52
C ASN A 20 -0.68 9.31 -15.39
N ASP A 21 0.11 8.31 -15.03
CA ASP A 21 -0.38 6.94 -14.86
C ASP A 21 -1.36 6.82 -13.68
N ILE A 22 -1.27 7.73 -12.71
CA ILE A 22 -2.22 7.80 -11.60
C ILE A 22 -3.67 8.02 -12.09
N HIS A 23 -3.85 8.70 -13.23
CA HIS A 23 -5.19 8.94 -13.80
C HIS A 23 -5.93 7.64 -14.13
N ASN A 24 -5.22 6.55 -14.40
CA ASN A 24 -5.82 5.25 -14.73
C ASN A 24 -6.22 4.45 -13.48
N SER A 25 -5.88 4.93 -12.30
CA SER A 25 -6.12 4.21 -11.05
C SER A 25 -7.60 4.15 -10.71
N LYS A 26 -8.03 2.99 -10.22
CA LYS A 26 -9.35 2.76 -9.64
C LYS A 26 -9.33 2.69 -8.12
N ALA A 27 -8.14 2.69 -7.51
CA ALA A 27 -7.91 2.91 -6.09
C ALA A 27 -6.51 3.50 -5.88
N ILE A 28 -6.36 4.38 -4.91
CA ILE A 28 -5.08 5.02 -4.58
C ILE A 28 -4.80 4.80 -3.11
N PHE A 29 -3.62 4.26 -2.82
CA PHE A 29 -3.16 4.02 -1.46
C PHE A 29 -1.90 4.85 -1.19
N VAL A 30 -1.96 5.73 -0.21
CA VAL A 30 -0.84 6.58 0.21
C VAL A 30 -0.44 6.22 1.62
N ILE A 31 0.82 5.90 1.85
CA ILE A 31 1.35 5.62 3.19
C ILE A 31 2.62 6.42 3.47
N GLY A 32 2.64 7.10 4.60
CA GLY A 32 3.81 7.89 5.04
C GLY A 32 4.19 9.00 4.06
N GLY A 33 3.22 9.52 3.32
CA GLY A 33 3.38 10.57 2.33
C GLY A 33 2.34 11.67 2.46
N ASN A 34 2.75 12.91 2.20
CA ASN A 34 1.86 14.07 2.22
C ASN A 34 2.01 14.90 0.94
N PRO A 35 1.59 14.36 -0.22
CA PRO A 35 1.71 15.03 -1.51
C PRO A 35 1.02 16.40 -1.55
N ALA A 36 -0.06 16.62 -0.80
CA ALA A 36 -0.73 17.92 -0.75
C ALA A 36 0.17 19.05 -0.25
N GLU A 37 1.18 18.76 0.57
CA GLU A 37 2.15 19.76 1.06
C GLU A 37 3.49 19.66 0.31
N ALA A 38 4.03 18.44 0.16
CA ALA A 38 5.37 18.26 -0.38
C ALA A 38 5.43 18.24 -1.92
N HIS A 39 4.34 17.82 -2.57
CA HIS A 39 4.23 17.68 -4.02
C HIS A 39 2.84 18.11 -4.50
N PRO A 40 2.46 19.39 -4.33
CA PRO A 40 1.07 19.85 -4.51
C PRO A 40 0.55 19.60 -5.94
N VAL A 41 1.43 19.66 -6.95
CA VAL A 41 1.05 19.35 -8.33
C VAL A 41 0.63 17.88 -8.48
N SER A 42 1.27 16.96 -7.76
CA SER A 42 0.89 15.53 -7.81
C SER A 42 -0.52 15.27 -7.24
N LEU A 43 -0.98 16.09 -6.30
CA LEU A 43 -2.34 15.98 -5.77
C LEU A 43 -3.40 16.16 -6.87
N MET A 44 -3.12 17.01 -7.87
CA MET A 44 -4.03 17.19 -9.00
C MET A 44 -4.26 15.89 -9.77
N HIS A 45 -3.21 15.05 -9.90
CA HIS A 45 -3.32 13.75 -10.57
C HIS A 45 -4.15 12.76 -9.74
N LEU A 46 -4.04 12.80 -8.39
CA LEU A 46 -4.88 12.00 -7.51
C LEU A 46 -6.35 12.41 -7.62
N MET A 47 -6.61 13.72 -7.57
CA MET A 47 -7.98 14.25 -7.72
C MET A 47 -8.57 13.92 -9.08
N LYS A 48 -7.78 13.96 -10.14
CA LYS A 48 -8.19 13.57 -11.48
C LYS A 48 -8.66 12.11 -11.55
N ALA A 49 -7.95 11.19 -10.91
CA ALA A 49 -8.37 9.79 -10.82
C ALA A 49 -9.67 9.64 -10.02
N LYS A 50 -9.84 10.40 -8.94
CA LYS A 50 -11.12 10.42 -8.19
C LYS A 50 -12.28 10.89 -9.06
N GLU A 51 -12.10 11.96 -9.83
CA GLU A 51 -13.13 12.50 -10.70
C GLU A 51 -13.48 11.55 -11.87
N GLN A 52 -12.48 10.98 -12.51
CA GLN A 52 -12.66 10.18 -13.72
C GLN A 52 -13.10 8.75 -13.44
N ASN A 53 -12.56 8.13 -12.40
CA ASN A 53 -12.72 6.70 -12.12
C ASN A 53 -13.47 6.42 -10.83
N ASN A 54 -13.92 7.46 -10.10
CA ASN A 54 -14.40 7.32 -8.71
C ASN A 54 -13.40 6.55 -7.83
N ALA A 55 -12.09 6.76 -8.06
CA ALA A 55 -11.04 6.05 -7.38
C ALA A 55 -10.97 6.45 -5.89
N PRO A 56 -11.26 5.54 -4.94
CA PRO A 56 -11.14 5.84 -3.53
C PRO A 56 -9.67 6.12 -3.17
N LEU A 57 -9.45 7.21 -2.43
CA LEU A 57 -8.18 7.60 -1.87
C LEU A 57 -8.07 7.12 -0.44
N ILE A 58 -7.14 6.21 -0.18
CA ILE A 58 -6.80 5.68 1.14
C ILE A 58 -5.52 6.37 1.59
N VAL A 59 -5.52 6.96 2.78
CA VAL A 59 -4.34 7.61 3.35
C VAL A 59 -4.03 6.99 4.71
N CYS A 60 -2.84 6.39 4.82
CA CYS A 60 -2.32 5.80 6.04
C CYS A 60 -1.20 6.69 6.60
N ASP A 61 -1.46 7.38 7.70
CA ASP A 61 -0.49 8.25 8.34
C ASP A 61 -0.82 8.42 9.83
N PRO A 62 0.16 8.40 10.73
CA PRO A 62 -0.06 8.71 12.14
C PRO A 62 -0.64 10.11 12.39
N ARG A 63 -0.34 11.06 11.49
CA ARG A 63 -0.80 12.44 11.52
C ARG A 63 -1.92 12.66 10.50
N PHE A 64 -2.97 13.37 10.89
CA PHE A 64 -3.99 13.82 9.93
C PHE A 64 -3.42 14.96 9.08
N THR A 65 -2.92 14.61 7.90
CA THR A 65 -2.25 15.51 6.96
C THR A 65 -3.24 16.21 6.04
N ARG A 66 -2.76 17.21 5.28
CA ARG A 66 -3.58 17.83 4.21
C ARG A 66 -4.01 16.81 3.15
N THR A 67 -3.18 15.83 2.85
CA THR A 67 -3.57 14.73 1.95
C THR A 67 -4.68 13.88 2.57
N ALA A 68 -4.60 13.60 3.87
CA ALA A 68 -5.64 12.85 4.59
C ALA A 68 -6.99 13.55 4.60
N ALA A 69 -7.01 14.89 4.53
CA ALA A 69 -8.25 15.66 4.43
C ALA A 69 -9.04 15.40 3.12
N HIS A 70 -8.40 14.86 2.09
CA HIS A 70 -9.02 14.47 0.82
C HIS A 70 -9.33 12.98 0.72
N ALA A 71 -8.96 12.20 1.77
CA ALA A 71 -9.13 10.75 1.77
C ALA A 71 -10.59 10.34 1.93
N ASP A 72 -10.97 9.27 1.23
CA ASP A 72 -12.23 8.57 1.44
C ASP A 72 -12.10 7.61 2.63
N GLU A 73 -10.89 7.13 2.89
CA GLU A 73 -10.54 6.29 4.04
C GLU A 73 -9.22 6.77 4.66
N TYR A 74 -9.29 7.25 5.91
CA TYR A 74 -8.11 7.63 6.67
C TYR A 74 -7.78 6.58 7.72
N VAL A 75 -6.57 6.03 7.65
CA VAL A 75 -6.08 5.00 8.55
C VAL A 75 -5.00 5.59 9.44
N ARG A 76 -5.34 5.81 10.71
CA ARG A 76 -4.38 6.27 11.70
C ARG A 76 -3.76 5.07 12.42
N PHE A 77 -2.48 4.84 12.22
CA PHE A 77 -1.74 3.77 12.86
C PHE A 77 -0.61 4.29 13.75
N ARG A 78 -0.11 3.45 14.66
CA ARG A 78 1.00 3.84 15.54
C ARG A 78 2.30 3.96 14.73
N PRO A 79 3.11 5.03 14.94
CA PRO A 79 4.42 5.15 14.31
C PRO A 79 5.28 3.90 14.50
N GLY A 80 5.95 3.44 13.43
CA GLY A 80 6.82 2.26 13.46
C GLY A 80 6.09 0.91 13.33
N SER A 81 4.76 0.90 13.17
CA SER A 81 3.99 -0.33 12.97
C SER A 81 3.59 -0.57 11.49
N ASP A 82 4.31 0.01 10.56
CA ASP A 82 4.05 -0.06 9.12
C ASP A 82 3.98 -1.50 8.60
N VAL A 83 4.97 -2.33 8.96
CA VAL A 83 5.00 -3.74 8.54
C VAL A 83 3.78 -4.49 9.09
N ALA A 84 3.44 -4.28 10.35
CA ALA A 84 2.28 -4.91 10.97
C ALA A 84 0.97 -4.50 10.27
N LEU A 85 0.83 -3.21 9.91
CA LEU A 85 -0.31 -2.70 9.15
C LEU A 85 -0.44 -3.42 7.81
N ILE A 86 0.65 -3.51 7.06
CA ILE A 86 0.66 -4.15 5.73
C ILE A 86 0.38 -5.65 5.85
N TRP A 87 0.98 -6.34 6.83
CA TRP A 87 0.70 -7.77 7.06
C TRP A 87 -0.75 -8.01 7.45
N GLY A 88 -1.36 -7.14 8.25
CA GLY A 88 -2.79 -7.22 8.57
C GLY A 88 -3.69 -7.03 7.35
N LEU A 89 -3.35 -6.11 6.45
CA LEU A 89 -4.05 -5.96 5.17
C LEU A 89 -3.89 -7.21 4.29
N MET A 90 -2.67 -7.75 4.20
CA MET A 90 -2.39 -8.97 3.43
C MET A 90 -3.07 -10.19 4.04
N TRP A 91 -3.21 -10.27 5.35
CA TRP A 91 -3.98 -11.32 6.01
C TRP A 91 -5.41 -11.38 5.45
N HIS A 92 -6.08 -10.22 5.40
CA HIS A 92 -7.43 -10.14 4.82
C HIS A 92 -7.47 -10.51 3.34
N ILE A 93 -6.45 -10.15 2.57
CA ILE A 93 -6.35 -10.48 1.14
C ILE A 93 -6.24 -12.01 0.97
N PHE A 94 -5.38 -12.67 1.72
CA PHE A 94 -5.17 -14.11 1.59
C PHE A 94 -6.35 -14.93 2.15
N GLU A 95 -6.91 -14.57 3.29
CA GLU A 95 -8.05 -15.27 3.88
C GLU A 95 -9.31 -15.19 2.99
N ASN A 96 -9.52 -14.06 2.34
CA ASN A 96 -10.67 -13.90 1.45
C ASN A 96 -10.34 -14.27 -0.02
N LYS A 97 -9.13 -14.75 -0.31
CA LYS A 97 -8.68 -15.14 -1.66
C LYS A 97 -8.79 -14.00 -2.68
N TRP A 98 -8.46 -12.80 -2.27
CA TRP A 98 -8.50 -11.59 -3.10
C TRP A 98 -7.17 -11.32 -3.83
N GLU A 99 -6.14 -12.13 -3.57
CA GLU A 99 -4.86 -12.04 -4.26
C GLU A 99 -4.96 -12.32 -5.76
N ASP A 100 -4.01 -11.79 -6.52
CA ASP A 100 -3.85 -12.13 -7.93
C ASP A 100 -3.02 -13.42 -8.07
N LYS A 101 -3.70 -14.55 -8.07
CA LYS A 101 -3.05 -15.88 -8.10
C LYS A 101 -2.25 -16.10 -9.37
N GLU A 102 -2.77 -15.64 -10.51
CA GLU A 102 -2.11 -15.83 -11.78
C GLU A 102 -0.83 -14.99 -11.87
N PHE A 103 -0.89 -13.74 -11.44
CA PHE A 103 0.31 -12.90 -11.35
C PHE A 103 1.35 -13.50 -10.40
N ILE A 104 0.92 -13.96 -9.21
CA ILE A 104 1.81 -14.58 -8.23
C ILE A 104 2.47 -15.81 -8.85
N ARG A 105 1.71 -16.71 -9.48
CA ARG A 105 2.20 -17.94 -10.09
C ARG A 105 3.25 -17.68 -11.18
N GLN A 106 3.03 -16.64 -11.99
CA GLN A 106 3.89 -16.38 -13.15
C GLN A 106 5.12 -15.53 -12.81
N ARG A 107 5.02 -14.64 -11.82
CA ARG A 107 5.98 -13.55 -11.68
C ARG A 107 6.56 -13.35 -10.28
N VAL A 108 6.07 -14.06 -9.27
CA VAL A 108 6.49 -13.85 -7.88
C VAL A 108 7.13 -15.10 -7.32
N TYR A 109 8.35 -14.95 -6.81
CA TYR A 109 9.04 -16.00 -6.07
C TYR A 109 8.92 -15.73 -4.57
N GLY A 110 8.75 -16.81 -3.76
CA GLY A 110 8.77 -16.71 -2.29
C GLY A 110 7.49 -16.17 -1.65
N MET A 111 6.37 -16.07 -2.37
CA MET A 111 5.11 -15.57 -1.80
C MET A 111 4.55 -16.51 -0.71
N ASP A 112 4.88 -17.79 -0.75
CA ASP A 112 4.42 -18.75 0.27
C ASP A 112 5.07 -18.52 1.62
N ASP A 113 6.34 -18.09 1.65
CA ASP A 113 7.03 -17.69 2.89
C ASP A 113 6.37 -16.44 3.48
N VAL A 114 6.05 -15.47 2.62
CA VAL A 114 5.32 -14.25 3.03
C VAL A 114 3.94 -14.64 3.58
N ARG A 115 3.23 -15.55 2.92
CA ARG A 115 1.92 -16.05 3.37
C ARG A 115 2.02 -16.73 4.74
N ALA A 116 3.07 -17.51 4.97
CA ALA A 116 3.30 -18.18 6.25
C ALA A 116 3.52 -17.16 7.39
N GLU A 117 4.28 -16.10 7.12
CA GLU A 117 4.49 -15.02 8.09
C GLU A 117 3.22 -14.21 8.34
N VAL A 118 2.50 -13.85 7.28
CA VAL A 118 1.25 -13.07 7.34
C VAL A 118 0.17 -13.77 8.18
N LYS A 119 0.12 -15.11 8.20
CA LYS A 119 -0.83 -15.87 9.03
C LYS A 119 -0.80 -15.51 10.52
N LYS A 120 0.34 -15.05 11.01
CA LYS A 120 0.51 -14.63 12.41
C LYS A 120 -0.17 -13.28 12.72
N TRP A 121 -0.50 -12.51 11.68
CA TRP A 121 -1.00 -11.15 11.76
C TRP A 121 -2.51 -11.07 11.55
N GLY A 122 -3.26 -11.85 12.32
CA GLY A 122 -4.72 -11.76 12.33
C GLY A 122 -5.23 -10.39 12.79
N PRO A 123 -6.53 -10.11 12.64
CA PRO A 123 -7.12 -8.81 12.95
C PRO A 123 -6.82 -8.33 14.37
N GLU A 124 -6.92 -9.21 15.36
CA GLU A 124 -6.71 -8.89 16.78
C GLU A 124 -5.26 -8.49 17.06
N GLU A 125 -4.30 -9.28 16.56
CA GLU A 125 -2.88 -9.00 16.73
C GLU A 125 -2.47 -7.72 16.00
N THR A 126 -2.97 -7.53 14.79
CA THR A 126 -2.71 -6.31 14.03
C THR A 126 -3.29 -5.08 14.72
N GLU A 127 -4.52 -5.17 15.25
CA GLU A 127 -5.14 -4.07 16.01
C GLU A 127 -4.36 -3.77 17.28
N ARG A 128 -3.93 -4.80 18.01
CA ARG A 128 -3.11 -4.64 19.22
C ARG A 128 -1.83 -3.85 18.94
N VAL A 129 -1.16 -4.15 17.85
CA VAL A 129 0.13 -3.52 17.49
C VAL A 129 -0.07 -2.15 16.84
N THR A 130 -0.95 -2.05 15.85
CA THR A 130 -1.13 -0.82 15.06
C THR A 130 -2.12 0.17 15.63
N GLY A 131 -3.07 -0.30 16.43
CA GLY A 131 -4.21 0.49 16.92
C GLY A 131 -5.31 0.69 15.87
N VAL A 132 -5.23 0.00 14.72
CA VAL A 132 -6.23 0.10 13.64
C VAL A 132 -7.25 -1.04 13.80
N PRO A 133 -8.55 -0.74 13.88
CA PRO A 133 -9.58 -1.76 14.01
C PRO A 133 -9.56 -2.78 12.87
N GLY A 134 -9.71 -4.06 13.19
CA GLY A 134 -9.73 -5.14 12.20
C GLY A 134 -10.79 -4.96 11.12
N SER A 135 -11.92 -4.36 11.45
CA SER A 135 -12.99 -4.02 10.50
C SER A 135 -12.54 -2.97 9.46
N GLN A 136 -11.72 -1.99 9.88
CA GLN A 136 -11.15 -0.99 9.00
C GLN A 136 -10.10 -1.62 8.07
N LEU A 137 -9.23 -2.48 8.60
CA LEU A 137 -8.26 -3.23 7.81
C LEU A 137 -8.93 -4.04 6.71
N LYS A 138 -10.01 -4.77 7.04
CA LYS A 138 -10.79 -5.54 6.06
C LYS A 138 -11.38 -4.66 4.97
N ARG A 139 -11.92 -3.51 5.34
CA ARG A 139 -12.51 -2.56 4.38
C ARG A 139 -11.44 -2.02 3.42
N VAL A 140 -10.30 -1.57 3.93
CA VAL A 140 -9.18 -1.09 3.13
C VAL A 140 -8.64 -2.18 2.18
N ALA A 141 -8.41 -3.38 2.70
CA ALA A 141 -7.95 -4.52 1.90
C ALA A 141 -8.92 -4.84 0.76
N LYS A 142 -10.23 -4.81 1.04
CA LYS A 142 -11.27 -5.04 0.04
C LYS A 142 -11.30 -3.96 -1.05
N ILE A 143 -11.13 -2.69 -0.67
CA ILE A 143 -11.06 -1.59 -1.63
C ILE A 143 -9.90 -1.80 -2.60
N MET A 144 -8.70 -2.08 -2.10
CA MET A 144 -7.53 -2.27 -2.93
C MET A 144 -7.61 -3.52 -3.82
N ALA A 145 -8.21 -4.58 -3.32
CA ALA A 145 -8.36 -5.83 -4.06
C ALA A 145 -9.37 -5.72 -5.21
N ASN A 146 -10.47 -5.00 -5.01
CA ASN A 146 -11.58 -4.95 -5.95
C ASN A 146 -11.46 -3.83 -7.00
N ASN A 147 -10.59 -2.83 -6.75
CA ASN A 147 -10.46 -1.66 -7.63
C ASN A 147 -9.08 -1.65 -8.29
N ARG A 148 -8.86 -2.55 -9.23
CA ARG A 148 -7.63 -2.63 -10.04
C ARG A 148 -7.86 -2.04 -11.43
N PRO A 149 -6.86 -1.40 -12.03
CA PRO A 149 -5.52 -1.11 -11.52
C PRO A 149 -5.53 -0.11 -10.37
N GLY A 150 -4.63 -0.28 -9.41
CA GLY A 150 -4.46 0.62 -8.29
C GLY A 150 -3.07 1.24 -8.24
N THR A 151 -2.95 2.42 -7.62
CA THR A 151 -1.66 3.07 -7.38
C THR A 151 -1.31 3.00 -5.90
N PHE A 152 -0.05 2.64 -5.63
CA PHE A 152 0.52 2.64 -4.28
C PHE A 152 1.64 3.67 -4.18
N ILE A 153 1.48 4.64 -3.29
CA ILE A 153 2.41 5.75 -3.09
C ILE A 153 2.95 5.68 -1.67
N TRP A 154 4.26 5.71 -1.51
CA TRP A 154 4.90 5.88 -0.21
C TRP A 154 6.02 6.92 -0.29
N CYS A 155 6.35 7.49 0.84
CA CYS A 155 7.38 8.53 0.96
C CYS A 155 8.28 8.28 2.18
N MET A 156 8.96 9.33 2.59
CA MET A 156 9.95 9.31 3.68
C MET A 156 9.34 8.90 5.03
N GLY A 157 8.05 9.11 5.25
CA GLY A 157 7.36 8.68 6.47
C GLY A 157 7.41 7.17 6.70
N GLY A 158 7.42 6.36 5.62
CA GLY A 158 7.61 4.91 5.71
C GLY A 158 9.08 4.48 5.72
N THR A 159 9.97 5.28 5.14
CA THR A 159 11.38 4.87 4.91
C THR A 159 12.37 5.43 5.93
N GLN A 160 12.06 6.53 6.61
CA GLN A 160 12.91 7.12 7.64
C GLN A 160 12.71 6.50 9.03
N HIS A 161 12.78 5.17 9.07
CA HIS A 161 12.75 4.37 10.29
C HIS A 161 13.98 3.47 10.36
N THR A 162 14.32 2.99 11.54
CA THR A 162 15.41 2.00 11.71
C THR A 162 15.18 0.74 10.89
N ASN A 163 13.92 0.35 10.72
CA ASN A 163 13.47 -0.78 9.89
C ASN A 163 12.88 -0.36 8.53
N GLY A 164 13.17 0.85 8.04
CA GLY A 164 12.57 1.40 6.82
C GLY A 164 12.80 0.56 5.55
N ASN A 165 13.87 -0.23 5.50
CA ASN A 165 14.09 -1.20 4.44
C ASN A 165 13.01 -2.30 4.47
N ASN A 166 12.67 -2.82 5.65
CA ASN A 166 11.62 -3.83 5.81
C ASN A 166 10.23 -3.24 5.52
N ASN A 167 9.98 -1.99 5.91
CA ASN A 167 8.75 -1.29 5.55
C ASN A 167 8.57 -1.27 4.02
N THR A 168 9.62 -0.85 3.29
CA THR A 168 9.59 -0.80 1.82
C THR A 168 9.38 -2.19 1.21
N ARG A 169 10.04 -3.22 1.74
CA ARG A 169 9.84 -4.60 1.27
C ARG A 169 8.40 -5.08 1.50
N ALA A 170 7.80 -4.73 2.64
CA ALA A 170 6.40 -5.05 2.92
C ALA A 170 5.46 -4.34 1.93
N TYR A 171 5.71 -3.07 1.60
CA TYR A 171 4.93 -2.34 0.59
C TYR A 171 5.02 -3.01 -0.80
N CYS A 172 6.21 -3.45 -1.17
CA CYS A 172 6.42 -4.19 -2.42
C CYS A 172 5.68 -5.53 -2.42
N ALA A 173 5.76 -6.29 -1.32
CA ALA A 173 5.08 -7.58 -1.19
C ALA A 173 3.55 -7.43 -1.28
N PHE A 174 2.99 -6.39 -0.68
CA PHE A 174 1.56 -6.06 -0.78
C PHE A 174 1.14 -5.81 -2.23
N GLN A 175 1.92 -5.04 -2.97
CA GLN A 175 1.65 -4.76 -4.38
C GLN A 175 1.76 -6.04 -5.22
N LEU A 176 2.77 -6.88 -4.98
CA LEU A 176 2.92 -8.16 -5.68
C LEU A 176 1.75 -9.11 -5.41
N ALA A 177 1.21 -9.12 -4.19
CA ALA A 177 0.03 -9.93 -3.86
C ALA A 177 -1.22 -9.51 -4.63
N LEU A 178 -1.33 -8.23 -4.98
CA LEU A 178 -2.45 -7.66 -5.73
C LEU A 178 -2.21 -7.59 -7.25
N GLY A 179 -1.05 -8.02 -7.73
CA GLY A 179 -0.68 -7.88 -9.14
C GLY A 179 -0.39 -6.44 -9.57
N LEU A 180 -0.12 -5.55 -8.62
CA LEU A 180 0.30 -4.17 -8.91
C LEU A 180 1.81 -4.18 -9.17
N SER A 181 2.18 -4.22 -10.44
CA SER A 181 3.58 -4.30 -10.87
C SER A 181 4.06 -2.99 -11.46
N LEU A 182 5.34 -2.69 -11.28
CA LEU A 182 6.02 -1.60 -11.99
C LEU A 182 6.14 -1.85 -13.50
N ILE A 183 5.90 -3.08 -13.97
CA ILE A 183 6.08 -3.49 -15.36
C ILE A 183 4.83 -3.30 -16.19
N HIS A 184 3.71 -3.23 -15.55
CA HIS A 184 2.46 -2.98 -16.23
C HIS A 184 1.95 -1.65 -15.97
N ILE A 185 2.39 -1.29 -16.76
CA ILE A 185 2.05 0.01 -17.11
C ILE A 185 1.31 -0.02 -18.40
#